data_179f6fe594bcc872d18756189cef32df
#
_entry.id   179f6fe594bcc872d18756189cef32df
#
_cell.length_a   1.000
_cell.length_b   1.000
_cell.length_c   1.000
_cell.angle_alpha   90.00
_cell.angle_beta   90.00
_cell.angle_gamma   90.00
#
_symmetry.space_group_name_H-M   'P 1'
#
loop_
_entity.id
_entity.type
_entity.pdbx_description
1 polymer ?
#
loop_
_entity_poly.entity_id
_entity_poly.type
_entity_poly.pdbx_seq_one_letter_code
_entity_poly.pdbx_strand_id
1 'polypeptide(L)'
;MSNTFIPEWQASEAVFLAWPNEQTDWAPWLSDVRETYLSIIRIINASDAGVVLLCREQDIPDIEAALPEDARVLLVAARYNDTWARDFSFLTCGPLDAPFPVEFTFNGWGNKFDASLDNKLNQTYLAPLCQQPLRTSDVVAEGGALEIDASGHLLSTASCLFNPQRNGDMSMEAYQQTFAQMLGYSAFTVLEHGHLEGDDTDGHIDTLVRFTPEGNLVIQAAENRPEDSHYAGLHALVEECKTKLPGRELYLLPLPDMYSEDGDRLPASYANYLICNRTVLLPVYQQQEDAEAVEVMQRAFPHHNIVPVNCATLVQQYGSLHCISMQVPCNTFKPDVVQQLNKGVSRYV
;
A
#
# COMPACT_ATOMS: atom_id res chain seq x y z
N MET A 1 -25.93 7.06 4.82
CA MET A 1 -24.58 7.46 4.38
C MET A 1 -23.82 6.16 4.16
N SER A 2 -23.24 5.95 2.99
CA SER A 2 -22.50 4.71 2.70
C SER A 2 -21.20 4.71 3.48
N ASN A 3 -20.90 3.63 4.19
CA ASN A 3 -19.62 3.44 4.88
C ASN A 3 -18.52 2.95 3.90
N THR A 4 -18.62 3.24 2.62
CA THR A 4 -17.83 2.61 1.57
C THR A 4 -16.35 2.97 1.71
N PHE A 5 -15.48 1.97 1.63
CA PHE A 5 -14.05 2.14 1.53
C PHE A 5 -13.71 3.02 0.32
N ILE A 6 -12.87 4.01 0.50
CA ILE A 6 -12.57 5.03 -0.52
C ILE A 6 -11.49 4.49 -1.44
N PRO A 7 -11.74 4.42 -2.77
CA PRO A 7 -10.72 4.00 -3.75
C PRO A 7 -9.48 4.91 -3.73
N GLU A 8 -8.31 4.32 -3.99
CA GLU A 8 -7.01 4.98 -3.86
C GLU A 8 -6.84 6.21 -4.76
N TRP A 9 -7.46 6.24 -5.93
CA TRP A 9 -7.38 7.38 -6.88
C TRP A 9 -8.22 8.60 -6.47
N GLN A 10 -8.93 8.55 -5.35
CA GLN A 10 -9.59 9.75 -4.83
C GLN A 10 -8.56 10.77 -4.35
N ALA A 11 -8.95 12.05 -4.39
CA ALA A 11 -8.05 13.13 -4.00
C ALA A 11 -7.53 12.92 -2.59
N SER A 12 -6.21 12.87 -2.45
CA SER A 12 -5.49 12.63 -1.21
C SER A 12 -4.84 13.91 -0.69
N GLU A 13 -5.00 14.19 0.60
CA GLU A 13 -4.33 15.32 1.27
C GLU A 13 -2.95 14.96 1.78
N ALA A 14 -2.69 13.65 2.05
CA ALA A 14 -1.40 13.17 2.48
C ALA A 14 -1.18 11.68 2.17
N VAL A 15 0.05 11.24 2.41
CA VAL A 15 0.46 9.83 2.45
C VAL A 15 1.17 9.57 3.79
N PHE A 16 0.82 8.46 4.47
CA PHE A 16 1.59 7.96 5.60
C PHE A 16 2.83 7.21 5.11
N LEU A 17 3.95 7.48 5.77
CA LEU A 17 5.20 6.73 5.67
C LEU A 17 5.78 6.54 7.08
N ALA A 18 6.60 5.49 7.28
CA ALA A 18 7.38 5.31 8.49
C ALA A 18 8.86 5.27 8.13
N TRP A 19 9.67 6.11 8.80
CA TRP A 19 11.07 6.32 8.44
C TRP A 19 11.95 5.10 8.77
N PRO A 20 12.72 4.56 7.82
CA PRO A 20 13.63 3.44 8.06
C PRO A 20 14.77 3.83 9.02
N ASN A 21 15.04 2.94 9.95
CA ASN A 21 16.04 3.20 11.00
C ASN A 21 16.90 1.95 11.28
N GLU A 22 18.00 2.15 12.04
CA GLU A 22 18.99 1.10 12.31
C GLU A 22 18.50 -0.02 13.23
N GLN A 23 17.30 0.09 13.82
CA GLN A 23 16.70 -0.95 14.66
C GLN A 23 15.71 -1.83 13.88
N THR A 24 15.49 -1.52 12.62
CA THR A 24 14.71 -2.32 11.69
C THR A 24 15.63 -3.15 10.78
N ASP A 25 15.06 -4.08 10.05
CA ASP A 25 15.79 -4.92 9.10
C ASP A 25 16.39 -4.12 7.92
N TRP A 26 16.13 -2.81 7.84
CA TRP A 26 16.75 -1.87 6.90
C TRP A 26 18.23 -1.54 7.22
N ALA A 27 18.75 -1.92 8.37
CA ALA A 27 20.10 -1.55 8.80
C ALA A 27 21.20 -1.79 7.74
N PRO A 28 21.20 -2.91 6.97
CA PRO A 28 22.20 -3.14 5.92
C PRO A 28 22.13 -2.15 4.75
N TRP A 29 20.94 -1.65 4.42
CA TRP A 29 20.66 -0.76 3.27
C TRP A 29 20.20 0.64 3.69
N LEU A 30 20.48 1.07 4.92
CA LEU A 30 19.85 2.24 5.54
C LEU A 30 20.05 3.53 4.73
N SER A 31 21.21 3.75 4.16
CA SER A 31 21.48 4.92 3.32
C SER A 31 20.62 4.91 2.06
N ASP A 32 20.58 3.81 1.35
CA ASP A 32 19.92 3.69 0.05
C ASP A 32 18.37 3.72 0.19
N VAL A 33 17.86 3.06 1.24
CA VAL A 33 16.42 3.12 1.52
C VAL A 33 15.98 4.53 1.91
N ARG A 34 16.78 5.27 2.69
CA ARG A 34 16.48 6.66 3.04
C ARG A 34 16.49 7.58 1.81
N GLU A 35 17.39 7.38 0.86
CA GLU A 35 17.38 8.10 -0.42
C GLU A 35 16.10 7.81 -1.23
N THR A 36 15.67 6.54 -1.26
CA THR A 36 14.41 6.14 -1.88
C THR A 36 13.22 6.85 -1.22
N TYR A 37 13.16 6.89 0.11
CA TYR A 37 12.11 7.60 0.85
C TYR A 37 12.10 9.11 0.55
N LEU A 38 13.25 9.75 0.51
CA LEU A 38 13.36 11.17 0.15
C LEU A 38 12.87 11.43 -1.29
N SER A 39 13.14 10.51 -2.21
CA SER A 39 12.62 10.59 -3.57
C SER A 39 11.09 10.46 -3.60
N ILE A 40 10.53 9.50 -2.89
CA ILE A 40 9.08 9.29 -2.75
C ILE A 40 8.41 10.53 -2.17
N ILE A 41 8.95 11.11 -1.08
CA ILE A 41 8.43 12.33 -0.46
C ILE A 41 8.38 13.50 -1.46
N ARG A 42 9.44 13.69 -2.26
CA ARG A 42 9.47 14.74 -3.28
C ARG A 42 8.38 14.55 -4.33
N ILE A 43 8.16 13.30 -4.80
CA ILE A 43 7.14 12.99 -5.80
C ILE A 43 5.73 13.20 -5.24
N ILE A 44 5.48 12.76 -4.00
CA ILE A 44 4.19 12.98 -3.30
C ILE A 44 3.92 14.48 -3.19
N ASN A 45 4.90 15.28 -2.76
CA ASN A 45 4.73 16.73 -2.66
C ASN A 45 4.50 17.40 -4.03
N ALA A 46 5.19 16.94 -5.08
CA ALA A 46 4.95 17.40 -6.45
C ALA A 46 3.57 16.99 -7.00
N SER A 47 2.92 16.02 -6.36
CA SER A 47 1.56 15.55 -6.67
C SER A 47 0.47 16.21 -5.81
N ASP A 48 0.76 17.37 -5.22
CA ASP A 48 -0.15 18.16 -4.38
C ASP A 48 -0.62 17.45 -3.09
N ALA A 49 0.09 16.43 -2.62
CA ALA A 49 -0.15 15.82 -1.31
C ALA A 49 1.01 16.10 -0.35
N GLY A 50 0.72 16.07 0.95
CA GLY A 50 1.74 16.10 1.99
C GLY A 50 2.15 14.68 2.41
N VAL A 51 3.11 14.61 3.33
CA VAL A 51 3.52 13.36 3.96
C VAL A 51 3.40 13.50 5.47
N VAL A 52 2.72 12.54 6.09
CA VAL A 52 2.82 12.33 7.53
C VAL A 52 3.84 11.23 7.77
N LEU A 53 4.98 11.61 8.31
CA LEU A 53 6.14 10.74 8.47
C LEU A 53 6.28 10.33 9.94
N LEU A 54 5.96 9.06 10.22
CA LEU A 54 6.28 8.45 11.50
C LEU A 54 7.81 8.29 11.59
N CYS A 55 8.42 8.75 12.66
CA CYS A 55 9.87 8.64 12.87
C CYS A 55 10.18 8.59 14.36
N ARG A 56 11.37 8.07 14.70
CA ARG A 56 11.83 8.16 16.09
C ARG A 56 12.26 9.59 16.41
N GLU A 57 12.08 10.03 17.64
CA GLU A 57 12.47 11.37 18.11
C GLU A 57 13.92 11.71 17.74
N GLN A 58 14.82 10.74 17.89
CA GLN A 58 16.26 10.92 17.63
C GLN A 58 16.60 11.08 16.14
N ASP A 59 15.75 10.64 15.21
CA ASP A 59 15.98 10.75 13.76
C ASP A 59 15.50 12.12 13.21
N ILE A 60 14.69 12.84 13.97
CA ILE A 60 14.08 14.12 13.52
C ILE A 60 15.12 15.15 13.01
N PRO A 61 16.22 15.43 13.72
CA PRO A 61 17.19 16.40 13.23
C PRO A 61 17.81 16.05 11.87
N ASP A 62 18.09 14.77 11.64
CA ASP A 62 18.67 14.29 10.39
C ASP A 62 17.63 14.35 9.24
N ILE A 63 16.37 14.02 9.53
CA ILE A 63 15.26 14.12 8.56
C ILE A 63 15.05 15.59 8.17
N GLU A 64 14.98 16.50 9.14
CA GLU A 64 14.83 17.94 8.87
C GLU A 64 15.99 18.51 8.03
N ALA A 65 17.22 18.05 8.28
CA ALA A 65 18.38 18.45 7.49
C ALA A 65 18.39 17.90 6.06
N ALA A 66 17.75 16.74 5.82
CA ALA A 66 17.71 16.09 4.51
C ALA A 66 16.55 16.58 3.62
N LEU A 67 15.51 17.16 4.22
CA LEU A 67 14.33 17.65 3.49
C LEU A 67 14.48 19.13 3.10
N PRO A 68 13.94 19.56 1.93
CA PRO A 68 13.77 20.99 1.64
C PRO A 68 12.88 21.66 2.69
N GLU A 69 13.17 22.93 3.05
CA GLU A 69 12.40 23.67 4.07
C GLU A 69 10.91 23.81 3.73
N ASP A 70 10.57 23.84 2.44
CA ASP A 70 9.21 23.94 1.92
C ASP A 70 8.54 22.57 1.69
N ALA A 71 9.22 21.46 2.00
CA ALA A 71 8.63 20.12 1.87
C ALA A 71 7.44 19.97 2.81
N ARG A 72 6.30 19.57 2.26
CA ARG A 72 5.05 19.37 3.02
C ARG A 72 5.11 18.06 3.80
N VAL A 73 5.81 18.10 4.94
CA VAL A 73 6.04 16.92 5.80
C VAL A 73 5.69 17.25 7.24
N LEU A 74 4.79 16.46 7.81
CA LEU A 74 4.48 16.48 9.23
C LEU A 74 5.19 15.30 9.91
N LEU A 75 6.20 15.60 10.71
CA LEU A 75 6.94 14.61 11.49
C LEU A 75 6.16 14.25 12.74
N VAL A 76 5.89 12.97 12.93
CA VAL A 76 5.20 12.42 14.09
C VAL A 76 6.17 11.50 14.83
N ALA A 77 6.62 11.93 16.01
CA ALA A 77 7.50 11.13 16.85
C ALA A 77 6.75 9.90 17.36
N ALA A 78 7.15 8.70 16.92
CA ALA A 78 6.46 7.45 17.20
C ALA A 78 7.44 6.30 17.45
N ARG A 79 6.94 5.28 18.13
CA ARG A 79 7.62 3.98 18.28
C ARG A 79 6.87 2.97 17.41
N TYR A 80 7.59 2.30 16.54
CA TYR A 80 7.08 1.27 15.63
C TYR A 80 8.09 0.12 15.52
N ASN A 81 7.60 -1.03 15.04
CA ASN A 81 8.45 -2.19 14.79
C ASN A 81 9.11 -2.09 13.41
N ASP A 82 8.33 -1.70 12.36
CA ASP A 82 8.81 -1.64 10.99
C ASP A 82 8.10 -0.54 10.17
N THR A 83 8.32 -0.50 8.85
CA THR A 83 7.98 0.61 7.97
C THR A 83 6.78 0.34 7.05
N TRP A 84 6.09 -0.78 7.21
CA TRP A 84 5.05 -1.25 6.30
C TRP A 84 3.70 -0.56 6.54
N ALA A 85 3.68 0.76 6.27
CA ALA A 85 2.55 1.63 6.58
C ALA A 85 1.24 1.22 5.90
N ARG A 86 1.30 0.54 4.77
CA ARG A 86 0.11 0.00 4.08
C ARG A 86 -0.68 -0.95 4.97
N ASP A 87 0.00 -1.77 5.76
CA ASP A 87 -0.62 -2.89 6.45
C ASP A 87 -1.05 -2.57 7.88
N PHE A 88 -0.37 -1.64 8.53
CA PHE A 88 -0.73 -1.23 9.89
C PHE A 88 -1.50 0.09 9.98
N SER A 89 -1.46 0.96 8.96
CA SER A 89 -2.21 2.22 9.01
C SER A 89 -3.70 2.02 8.75
N PHE A 90 -4.51 2.94 9.23
CA PHE A 90 -5.95 2.88 9.02
C PHE A 90 -6.33 3.03 7.54
N LEU A 91 -7.42 2.36 7.16
CA LEU A 91 -8.13 2.58 5.91
C LEU A 91 -9.11 3.74 6.05
N THR A 92 -9.42 4.43 4.96
CA THR A 92 -10.38 5.54 5.02
C THR A 92 -11.69 5.17 4.32
N CYS A 93 -12.80 5.36 5.02
CA CYS A 93 -14.14 5.02 4.54
C CYS A 93 -15.08 6.22 4.64
N GLY A 94 -16.24 6.14 4.01
CA GLY A 94 -17.32 7.10 4.14
C GLY A 94 -17.48 8.05 2.97
N PRO A 95 -18.33 9.08 3.11
CA PRO A 95 -18.51 10.09 2.10
C PRO A 95 -17.28 11.00 2.04
N LEU A 96 -16.92 11.50 0.85
CA LEU A 96 -15.70 12.29 0.61
C LEU A 96 -15.67 13.64 1.35
N ASP A 97 -16.82 14.14 1.80
CA ASP A 97 -16.95 15.37 2.58
C ASP A 97 -16.82 15.15 4.10
N ALA A 98 -16.90 13.89 4.56
CA ALA A 98 -16.76 13.51 5.96
C ALA A 98 -16.20 12.09 6.11
N PRO A 99 -15.01 11.78 5.58
CA PRO A 99 -14.40 10.46 5.69
C PRO A 99 -13.99 10.17 7.12
N PHE A 100 -13.90 8.88 7.44
CA PHE A 100 -13.51 8.42 8.78
C PHE A 100 -12.49 7.28 8.68
N PRO A 101 -11.55 7.21 9.65
CA PRO A 101 -10.57 6.14 9.70
C PRO A 101 -11.18 4.83 10.22
N VAL A 102 -10.73 3.72 9.63
CA VAL A 102 -11.11 2.34 10.00
C VAL A 102 -9.83 1.53 10.17
N GLU A 103 -9.69 0.85 11.28
CA GLU A 103 -8.58 -0.08 11.50
C GLU A 103 -9.05 -1.51 11.70
N PHE A 104 -8.25 -2.43 11.26
CA PHE A 104 -8.26 -3.84 11.61
C PHE A 104 -7.07 -4.15 12.51
N THR A 105 -7.12 -5.27 13.21
CA THR A 105 -5.98 -5.74 14.00
C THR A 105 -4.84 -6.14 13.05
N PHE A 106 -3.64 -5.66 13.33
CA PHE A 106 -2.42 -6.07 12.64
C PHE A 106 -1.61 -6.99 13.55
N ASN A 107 -1.33 -8.21 13.08
CA ASN A 107 -0.60 -9.22 13.85
C ASN A 107 0.72 -9.67 13.20
N GLY A 108 1.31 -8.83 12.33
CA GLY A 108 2.57 -9.14 11.66
C GLY A 108 2.43 -10.30 10.66
N TRP A 109 1.43 -10.20 9.79
CA TRP A 109 1.14 -11.16 8.71
C TRP A 109 0.95 -12.60 9.19
N GLY A 110 0.11 -12.76 10.20
CA GLY A 110 -0.14 -14.07 10.79
C GLY A 110 0.91 -14.48 11.82
N ASN A 111 1.38 -13.54 12.63
CA ASN A 111 2.38 -13.71 13.70
C ASN A 111 3.77 -14.15 13.22
N LYS A 112 4.15 -13.82 11.99
CA LYS A 112 5.49 -14.07 11.45
C LYS A 112 6.51 -13.10 12.07
N PHE A 113 6.09 -11.85 12.36
CA PHE A 113 6.91 -10.77 12.90
C PHE A 113 6.26 -10.11 14.11
N ASP A 114 7.06 -9.46 14.95
CA ASP A 114 6.54 -8.66 16.07
C ASP A 114 5.86 -7.39 15.53
N ALA A 115 4.56 -7.25 15.80
CA ALA A 115 3.74 -6.10 15.45
C ALA A 115 3.20 -5.36 16.68
N SER A 116 3.77 -5.59 17.85
CA SER A 116 3.23 -5.10 19.13
C SER A 116 3.19 -3.57 19.24
N LEU A 117 4.06 -2.86 18.52
CA LEU A 117 4.06 -1.41 18.42
C LEU A 117 3.20 -0.95 17.23
N ASP A 118 3.36 -1.58 16.05
CA ASP A 118 2.68 -1.21 14.82
C ASP A 118 1.16 -1.28 14.96
N ASN A 119 0.65 -2.32 15.61
CA ASN A 119 -0.80 -2.49 15.89
C ASN A 119 -1.39 -1.38 16.78
N LYS A 120 -0.58 -0.50 17.37
CA LYS A 120 -1.02 0.59 18.23
C LYS A 120 -0.88 1.98 17.57
N LEU A 121 -0.27 2.04 16.39
CA LEU A 121 0.07 3.32 15.75
C LEU A 121 -1.17 4.16 15.45
N ASN A 122 -2.22 3.53 14.95
CA ASN A 122 -3.46 4.23 14.64
C ASN A 122 -4.05 4.89 15.88
N GLN A 123 -4.27 4.15 16.95
CA GLN A 123 -4.91 4.65 18.16
C GLN A 123 -4.05 5.72 18.84
N THR A 124 -2.72 5.51 18.84
CA THR A 124 -1.80 6.36 19.60
C THR A 124 -1.43 7.64 18.85
N TYR A 125 -1.19 7.56 17.54
CA TYR A 125 -0.56 8.66 16.80
C TYR A 125 -1.37 9.14 15.60
N LEU A 126 -2.05 8.25 14.84
CA LEU A 126 -2.68 8.63 13.58
C LEU A 126 -4.13 9.09 13.74
N ALA A 127 -4.94 8.40 14.56
CA ALA A 127 -6.32 8.80 14.83
C ALA A 127 -6.46 10.20 15.47
N PRO A 128 -5.54 10.65 16.36
CA PRO A 128 -5.57 12.02 16.87
C PRO A 128 -5.48 13.11 15.80
N LEU A 129 -4.94 12.79 14.61
CA LEU A 129 -4.86 13.72 13.46
C LEU A 129 -6.22 13.89 12.75
N CYS A 130 -7.12 12.91 12.89
CA CYS A 130 -8.36 12.81 12.11
C CYS A 130 -9.51 13.64 12.69
N GLN A 131 -10.42 14.11 11.83
CA GLN A 131 -11.64 14.82 12.23
C GLN A 131 -12.67 13.87 12.85
N GLN A 132 -12.77 12.66 12.29
CA GLN A 132 -13.74 11.66 12.73
C GLN A 132 -13.06 10.61 13.63
N PRO A 133 -13.79 10.01 14.56
CA PRO A 133 -13.25 8.99 15.43
C PRO A 133 -12.87 7.72 14.63
N LEU A 134 -11.79 7.07 15.07
CA LEU A 134 -11.36 5.78 14.56
C LEU A 134 -12.40 4.69 14.86
N ARG A 135 -12.72 3.88 13.86
CA ARG A 135 -13.52 2.65 14.02
C ARG A 135 -12.59 1.46 14.02
N THR A 136 -12.70 0.61 15.01
CA THR A 136 -11.80 -0.53 15.24
C THR A 136 -12.53 -1.86 15.05
N SER A 137 -11.85 -2.82 14.43
CA SER A 137 -12.25 -4.23 14.33
C SER A 137 -11.19 -5.12 14.95
N ASP A 138 -11.64 -6.14 15.69
CA ASP A 138 -10.74 -7.16 16.24
C ASP A 138 -10.32 -8.22 15.19
N VAL A 139 -10.92 -8.19 13.99
CA VAL A 139 -10.53 -9.06 12.89
C VAL A 139 -9.16 -8.63 12.38
N VAL A 140 -8.27 -9.59 12.15
CA VAL A 140 -6.96 -9.35 11.55
C VAL A 140 -7.12 -9.18 10.04
N ALA A 141 -6.71 -8.02 9.52
CA ALA A 141 -6.62 -7.75 8.09
C ALA A 141 -5.62 -6.62 7.83
N GLU A 142 -4.91 -6.72 6.75
CA GLU A 142 -3.92 -5.75 6.32
C GLU A 142 -4.46 -4.90 5.16
N GLY A 143 -4.00 -3.64 5.06
CA GLY A 143 -4.42 -2.74 3.98
C GLY A 143 -4.03 -3.25 2.60
N GLY A 144 -2.85 -3.89 2.47
CA GLY A 144 -2.38 -4.51 1.23
C GLY A 144 -3.18 -5.73 0.78
N ALA A 145 -3.94 -6.35 1.70
CA ALA A 145 -4.82 -7.48 1.39
C ALA A 145 -6.17 -7.07 0.76
N LEU A 146 -6.47 -5.76 0.66
CA LEU A 146 -7.78 -5.23 0.28
C LEU A 146 -7.66 -4.19 -0.83
N GLU A 147 -8.38 -4.41 -1.93
CA GLU A 147 -8.46 -3.48 -3.06
C GLU A 147 -9.93 -3.20 -3.38
N ILE A 148 -10.29 -1.95 -3.74
CA ILE A 148 -11.69 -1.58 -4.02
C ILE A 148 -11.79 -0.67 -5.23
N ASP A 149 -12.86 -0.84 -6.04
CA ASP A 149 -13.17 0.04 -7.16
C ASP A 149 -14.24 1.10 -6.82
N ALA A 150 -14.50 2.01 -7.77
CA ALA A 150 -15.49 3.08 -7.62
C ALA A 150 -16.93 2.57 -7.47
N SER A 151 -17.22 1.34 -7.88
CA SER A 151 -18.54 0.71 -7.69
C SER A 151 -18.72 0.10 -6.32
N GLY A 152 -17.65 0.07 -5.51
CA GLY A 152 -17.60 -0.62 -4.23
C GLY A 152 -17.32 -2.12 -4.36
N HIS A 153 -16.74 -2.57 -5.46
CA HIS A 153 -16.33 -3.96 -5.62
C HIS A 153 -15.00 -4.19 -4.91
N LEU A 154 -15.02 -4.98 -3.84
CA LEU A 154 -13.87 -5.33 -3.02
C LEU A 154 -13.19 -6.59 -3.56
N LEU A 155 -11.84 -6.59 -3.60
CA LEU A 155 -11.01 -7.75 -3.92
C LEU A 155 -10.13 -8.12 -2.76
N SER A 156 -9.84 -9.42 -2.63
CA SER A 156 -8.81 -9.97 -1.77
C SER A 156 -8.35 -11.33 -2.32
N THR A 157 -7.42 -11.98 -1.66
CA THR A 157 -6.95 -13.33 -2.00
C THR A 157 -7.35 -14.37 -0.96
N ALA A 158 -7.58 -15.60 -1.40
CA ALA A 158 -7.92 -16.71 -0.51
C ALA A 158 -6.74 -17.11 0.38
N SER A 159 -5.53 -17.11 -0.17
CA SER A 159 -4.30 -17.45 0.56
C SER A 159 -4.06 -16.55 1.77
N CYS A 160 -4.33 -15.25 1.65
CA CYS A 160 -4.21 -14.30 2.74
C CYS A 160 -5.37 -14.44 3.74
N LEU A 161 -6.63 -14.33 3.27
CA LEU A 161 -7.80 -14.31 4.15
C LEU A 161 -7.96 -15.60 4.96
N PHE A 162 -7.76 -16.76 4.32
CA PHE A 162 -7.96 -18.05 4.98
C PHE A 162 -6.69 -18.63 5.62
N ASN A 163 -5.62 -17.83 5.75
CA ASN A 163 -4.51 -18.24 6.58
C ASN A 163 -4.94 -18.28 8.06
N PRO A 164 -4.92 -19.47 8.72
CA PRO A 164 -5.45 -19.61 10.06
C PRO A 164 -4.66 -18.84 11.12
N GLN A 165 -3.43 -18.40 10.81
CA GLN A 165 -2.63 -17.59 11.72
C GLN A 165 -3.17 -16.15 11.87
N ARG A 166 -4.07 -15.70 10.98
CA ARG A 166 -4.78 -14.42 11.12
C ARG A 166 -6.03 -14.56 12.00
N ASN A 167 -7.03 -15.29 11.51
CA ASN A 167 -8.35 -15.34 12.16
C ASN A 167 -8.84 -16.78 12.44
N GLY A 168 -7.93 -17.75 12.55
CA GLY A 168 -8.32 -19.15 12.73
C GLY A 168 -9.18 -19.67 11.57
N ASP A 169 -10.22 -20.43 11.90
CA ASP A 169 -11.17 -21.00 10.91
C ASP A 169 -12.32 -20.03 10.56
N MET A 170 -12.03 -18.71 10.46
CA MET A 170 -13.07 -17.73 10.12
C MET A 170 -13.67 -18.01 8.74
N SER A 171 -15.01 -18.11 8.68
CA SER A 171 -15.70 -18.42 7.42
C SER A 171 -15.79 -17.21 6.48
N MET A 172 -16.02 -17.47 5.19
CA MET A 172 -16.27 -16.43 4.19
C MET A 172 -17.44 -15.52 4.61
N GLU A 173 -18.50 -16.06 5.15
CA GLU A 173 -19.68 -15.30 5.59
C GLU A 173 -19.32 -14.35 6.75
N ALA A 174 -18.42 -14.76 7.65
CA ALA A 174 -17.96 -13.92 8.74
C ALA A 174 -17.08 -12.77 8.23
N TYR A 175 -16.18 -13.01 7.26
CA TYR A 175 -15.45 -11.95 6.57
C TYR A 175 -16.38 -11.00 5.84
N GLN A 176 -17.36 -11.52 5.10
CA GLN A 176 -18.35 -10.70 4.40
C GLN A 176 -19.13 -9.79 5.34
N GLN A 177 -19.57 -10.30 6.49
CA GLN A 177 -20.29 -9.53 7.50
C GLN A 177 -19.40 -8.42 8.09
N THR A 178 -18.16 -8.75 8.48
CA THR A 178 -17.23 -7.77 9.04
C THR A 178 -16.87 -6.69 8.03
N PHE A 179 -16.51 -7.06 6.81
CA PHE A 179 -16.15 -6.09 5.78
C PHE A 179 -17.36 -5.26 5.32
N ALA A 180 -18.57 -5.83 5.29
CA ALA A 180 -19.78 -5.04 5.03
C ALA A 180 -20.02 -3.98 6.11
N GLN A 181 -19.78 -4.32 7.38
CA GLN A 181 -19.94 -3.41 8.51
C GLN A 181 -18.86 -2.31 8.51
N MET A 182 -17.59 -2.68 8.29
CA MET A 182 -16.45 -1.79 8.44
C MET A 182 -16.17 -0.99 7.16
N LEU A 183 -16.23 -1.64 5.99
CA LEU A 183 -15.81 -1.09 4.70
C LEU A 183 -16.97 -0.75 3.75
N GLY A 184 -18.16 -1.35 3.95
CA GLY A 184 -19.37 -1.02 3.19
C GLY A 184 -19.23 -1.28 1.68
N TYR A 185 -18.82 -2.46 1.28
CA TYR A 185 -18.68 -2.85 -0.13
C TYR A 185 -20.03 -3.20 -0.78
N SER A 186 -20.07 -3.21 -2.13
CA SER A 186 -21.25 -3.62 -2.94
C SER A 186 -21.15 -5.05 -3.46
N ALA A 187 -19.93 -5.49 -3.77
CA ALA A 187 -19.58 -6.84 -4.22
C ALA A 187 -18.21 -7.22 -3.63
N PHE A 188 -17.99 -8.50 -3.40
CA PHE A 188 -16.73 -9.01 -2.87
C PHE A 188 -16.29 -10.24 -3.65
N THR A 189 -15.10 -10.17 -4.24
CA THR A 189 -14.47 -11.28 -4.94
C THR A 189 -13.17 -11.67 -4.25
N VAL A 190 -13.00 -12.96 -4.01
CA VAL A 190 -11.77 -13.54 -3.50
C VAL A 190 -11.12 -14.35 -4.60
N LEU A 191 -9.86 -14.04 -4.92
CA LEU A 191 -9.05 -14.70 -5.93
C LEU A 191 -8.26 -15.86 -5.30
N GLU A 192 -8.17 -16.99 -5.99
CA GLU A 192 -7.57 -18.22 -5.49
C GLU A 192 -6.17 -18.46 -6.05
N HIS A 193 -5.83 -17.76 -7.14
CA HIS A 193 -4.56 -17.92 -7.84
C HIS A 193 -3.66 -16.70 -7.70
N GLY A 194 -2.39 -16.88 -8.05
CA GLY A 194 -1.35 -15.88 -7.97
C GLY A 194 -0.53 -15.99 -6.69
N HIS A 195 0.78 -16.09 -6.89
CA HIS A 195 1.77 -16.15 -5.82
C HIS A 195 3.10 -15.65 -6.36
N LEU A 196 3.83 -14.91 -5.53
CA LEU A 196 5.21 -14.51 -5.81
C LEU A 196 6.12 -15.20 -4.78
N GLU A 197 7.16 -15.88 -5.27
CA GLU A 197 8.16 -16.52 -4.40
C GLU A 197 8.86 -15.45 -3.58
N GLY A 198 9.03 -15.69 -2.27
CA GLY A 198 9.57 -14.72 -1.31
C GLY A 198 8.52 -13.80 -0.69
N ASP A 199 7.25 -13.84 -1.11
CA ASP A 199 6.20 -13.02 -0.51
C ASP A 199 5.84 -13.50 0.91
N ASP A 200 6.09 -12.65 1.90
CA ASP A 200 5.81 -12.90 3.33
C ASP A 200 4.36 -12.61 3.73
N THR A 201 3.57 -12.00 2.83
CA THR A 201 2.21 -11.55 3.13
C THR A 201 1.14 -12.60 2.91
N ASP A 202 1.50 -13.78 2.38
CA ASP A 202 0.59 -14.84 1.93
C ASP A 202 -0.24 -14.44 0.68
N GLY A 203 0.32 -13.62 -0.19
CA GLY A 203 -0.30 -13.22 -1.45
C GLY A 203 -1.26 -12.04 -1.29
N HIS A 204 -0.78 -10.91 -0.78
CA HIS A 204 -1.53 -9.66 -0.77
C HIS A 204 -2.00 -9.28 -2.17
N ILE A 205 -3.24 -8.82 -2.28
CA ILE A 205 -3.83 -8.45 -3.57
C ILE A 205 -3.10 -7.29 -4.25
N ASP A 206 -2.49 -6.39 -3.50
CA ASP A 206 -1.78 -5.21 -3.98
C ASP A 206 -0.47 -5.52 -4.72
N THR A 207 0.04 -6.75 -4.59
CA THR A 207 1.16 -7.26 -5.38
C THR A 207 0.71 -8.00 -6.64
N LEU A 208 -0.59 -8.28 -6.79
CA LEU A 208 -1.14 -9.17 -7.81
C LEU A 208 -2.13 -8.47 -8.75
N VAL A 209 -3.18 -7.84 -8.21
CA VAL A 209 -4.28 -7.26 -9.00
C VAL A 209 -4.73 -5.94 -8.41
N ARG A 210 -4.76 -4.89 -9.23
CA ARG A 210 -5.22 -3.56 -8.83
C ARG A 210 -6.29 -3.04 -9.79
N PHE A 211 -7.23 -2.23 -9.27
CA PHE A 211 -8.18 -1.54 -10.11
C PHE A 211 -7.61 -0.26 -10.73
N THR A 212 -8.14 0.12 -11.90
CA THR A 212 -7.97 1.48 -12.44
C THR A 212 -9.20 2.35 -12.13
N PRO A 213 -9.09 3.68 -12.21
CA PRO A 213 -10.25 4.58 -12.04
C PRO A 213 -11.42 4.28 -12.98
N GLU A 214 -11.14 3.75 -14.16
CA GLU A 214 -12.15 3.33 -15.15
C GLU A 214 -12.77 1.96 -14.84
N GLY A 215 -12.31 1.30 -13.78
CA GLY A 215 -12.80 0.00 -13.35
C GLY A 215 -12.19 -1.19 -14.10
N ASN A 216 -11.09 -0.99 -14.81
CA ASN A 216 -10.30 -2.05 -15.44
C ASN A 216 -9.30 -2.64 -14.44
N LEU A 217 -8.51 -3.63 -14.84
CA LEU A 217 -7.57 -4.32 -13.99
C LEU A 217 -6.13 -4.18 -14.48
N VAL A 218 -5.22 -3.85 -13.58
CA VAL A 218 -3.78 -4.03 -13.76
C VAL A 218 -3.38 -5.30 -13.02
N ILE A 219 -2.74 -6.23 -13.70
CA ILE A 219 -2.43 -7.57 -13.16
C ILE A 219 -0.94 -7.83 -13.33
N GLN A 220 -0.27 -8.23 -12.25
CA GLN A 220 1.06 -8.80 -12.33
C GLN A 220 0.96 -10.16 -13.02
N ALA A 221 1.47 -10.24 -14.24
CA ALA A 221 1.47 -11.42 -15.06
C ALA A 221 2.90 -11.95 -15.26
N ALA A 222 3.06 -12.99 -16.06
CA ALA A 222 4.36 -13.58 -16.41
C ALA A 222 4.41 -13.98 -17.90
N GLU A 223 3.61 -13.32 -18.74
CA GLU A 223 3.51 -13.65 -20.17
C GLU A 223 4.84 -13.42 -20.92
N ASN A 224 5.71 -12.55 -20.38
CA ASN A 224 7.07 -12.34 -20.86
C ASN A 224 8.05 -13.47 -20.47
N ARG A 225 7.66 -14.38 -19.55
CA ARG A 225 8.53 -15.43 -19.00
C ARG A 225 7.78 -16.76 -18.87
N PRO A 226 7.38 -17.42 -19.97
CA PRO A 226 6.55 -18.65 -19.92
C PRO A 226 7.27 -19.85 -19.29
N GLU A 227 8.60 -19.82 -19.17
CA GLU A 227 9.40 -20.87 -18.52
C GLU A 227 9.67 -20.60 -17.04
N ASP A 228 9.22 -19.45 -16.50
CA ASP A 228 9.40 -19.08 -15.10
C ASP A 228 8.47 -19.91 -14.19
N SER A 229 8.90 -20.21 -12.98
CA SER A 229 8.11 -20.97 -11.98
C SER A 229 6.78 -20.30 -11.64
N HIS A 230 6.71 -18.96 -11.73
CA HIS A 230 5.49 -18.17 -11.46
C HIS A 230 4.46 -18.23 -12.60
N TYR A 231 4.88 -18.59 -13.84
CA TYR A 231 4.01 -18.49 -15.02
C TYR A 231 2.66 -19.19 -14.83
N ALA A 232 2.69 -20.44 -14.38
CA ALA A 232 1.46 -21.22 -14.25
C ALA A 232 0.46 -20.59 -13.25
N GLY A 233 0.93 -20.09 -12.11
CA GLY A 233 0.11 -19.43 -11.09
C GLY A 233 -0.42 -18.07 -11.51
N LEU A 234 0.43 -17.23 -12.13
CA LEU A 234 0.05 -15.91 -12.59
C LEU A 234 -0.84 -15.96 -13.84
N HIS A 235 -0.62 -16.93 -14.74
CA HIS A 235 -1.51 -17.18 -15.87
C HIS A 235 -2.90 -17.63 -15.39
N ALA A 236 -2.97 -18.52 -14.39
CA ALA A 236 -4.23 -18.94 -13.79
C ALA A 236 -4.97 -17.75 -13.13
N LEU A 237 -4.24 -16.81 -12.49
CA LEU A 237 -4.79 -15.56 -11.94
C LEU A 237 -5.44 -14.70 -13.04
N VAL A 238 -4.77 -14.54 -14.18
CA VAL A 238 -5.31 -13.79 -15.33
C VAL A 238 -6.61 -14.41 -15.83
N GLU A 239 -6.67 -15.74 -15.98
CA GLU A 239 -7.87 -16.46 -16.44
C GLU A 239 -8.99 -16.40 -15.37
N GLU A 240 -8.64 -16.44 -14.09
CA GLU A 240 -9.58 -16.24 -12.99
C GLU A 240 -10.19 -14.84 -13.01
N CYS A 241 -9.38 -13.80 -13.21
CA CYS A 241 -9.86 -12.42 -13.35
C CYS A 241 -10.83 -12.26 -14.54
N LYS A 242 -10.53 -12.87 -15.70
CA LYS A 242 -11.45 -12.88 -16.84
C LYS A 242 -12.81 -13.51 -16.51
N THR A 243 -12.81 -14.54 -15.68
CA THR A 243 -14.00 -15.31 -15.32
C THR A 243 -14.80 -14.65 -14.19
N LYS A 244 -14.12 -14.26 -13.10
CA LYS A 244 -14.78 -13.69 -11.90
C LYS A 244 -15.11 -12.20 -12.04
N LEU A 245 -14.40 -11.48 -12.92
CA LEU A 245 -14.51 -10.03 -13.12
C LEU A 245 -14.75 -9.68 -14.61
N PRO A 246 -15.81 -10.23 -15.23
CA PRO A 246 -16.02 -10.11 -16.67
C PRO A 246 -16.29 -8.67 -17.12
N GLY A 247 -15.93 -8.36 -18.37
CA GLY A 247 -16.18 -7.07 -19.01
C GLY A 247 -15.19 -5.96 -18.67
N ARG A 248 -14.14 -6.28 -17.91
CA ARG A 248 -13.03 -5.36 -17.60
C ARG A 248 -11.88 -5.55 -18.59
N GLU A 249 -11.24 -4.47 -18.99
CA GLU A 249 -9.97 -4.53 -19.72
C GLU A 249 -8.85 -4.97 -18.76
N LEU A 250 -7.92 -5.78 -19.25
CA LEU A 250 -6.81 -6.31 -18.46
C LEU A 250 -5.49 -5.73 -18.99
N TYR A 251 -4.76 -5.04 -18.13
CA TYR A 251 -3.41 -4.54 -18.37
C TYR A 251 -2.42 -5.47 -17.69
N LEU A 252 -1.73 -6.30 -18.48
CA LEU A 252 -0.80 -7.29 -17.97
C LEU A 252 0.60 -6.69 -17.84
N LEU A 253 1.12 -6.68 -16.62
CA LEU A 253 2.48 -6.24 -16.32
C LEU A 253 3.47 -7.37 -16.58
N PRO A 254 4.67 -7.08 -17.10
CA PRO A 254 5.71 -8.10 -17.22
C PRO A 254 6.20 -8.54 -15.84
N LEU A 255 6.73 -9.76 -15.73
CA LEU A 255 7.35 -10.26 -14.50
C LEU A 255 8.82 -9.82 -14.43
N PRO A 256 9.23 -9.06 -13.40
CA PRO A 256 10.64 -8.75 -13.18
C PRO A 256 11.40 -9.96 -12.64
N ASP A 257 12.73 -10.00 -12.84
CA ASP A 257 13.58 -11.12 -12.47
C ASP A 257 14.60 -10.70 -11.40
N MET A 258 14.12 -10.57 -10.16
CA MET A 258 14.90 -10.06 -9.04
C MET A 258 15.37 -11.15 -8.10
N TYR A 259 16.64 -11.05 -7.67
CA TYR A 259 17.26 -11.94 -6.69
C TYR A 259 18.02 -11.14 -5.64
N SER A 260 18.10 -11.68 -4.44
CA SER A 260 18.98 -11.19 -3.40
C SER A 260 20.45 -11.48 -3.74
N GLU A 261 21.38 -10.92 -2.97
CA GLU A 261 22.81 -11.23 -3.08
C GLU A 261 23.11 -12.71 -2.79
N ASP A 262 22.28 -13.36 -1.96
CA ASP A 262 22.39 -14.78 -1.62
C ASP A 262 21.74 -15.70 -2.68
N GLY A 263 21.10 -15.13 -3.68
CA GLY A 263 20.46 -15.85 -4.78
C GLY A 263 19.01 -16.27 -4.53
N ASP A 264 18.38 -15.78 -3.47
CA ASP A 264 16.97 -16.00 -3.20
C ASP A 264 16.09 -15.12 -4.11
N ARG A 265 15.01 -15.66 -4.63
CA ARG A 265 14.05 -14.91 -5.44
C ARG A 265 13.34 -13.85 -4.59
N LEU A 266 13.27 -12.64 -5.10
CA LEU A 266 12.58 -11.53 -4.44
C LEU A 266 11.20 -11.28 -5.07
N PRO A 267 10.15 -10.96 -4.28
CA PRO A 267 8.77 -10.82 -4.73
C PRO A 267 8.53 -9.45 -5.41
N ALA A 268 9.37 -9.09 -6.36
CA ALA A 268 9.22 -7.84 -7.10
C ALA A 268 7.94 -7.85 -7.94
N SER A 269 7.15 -6.79 -7.84
CA SER A 269 5.91 -6.63 -8.59
C SER A 269 5.69 -5.17 -8.99
N TYR A 270 5.44 -4.95 -10.28
CA TYR A 270 5.04 -3.63 -10.78
C TYR A 270 3.60 -3.26 -10.38
N ALA A 271 2.77 -4.22 -9.93
CA ALA A 271 1.44 -3.95 -9.38
C ALA A 271 1.49 -3.25 -8.03
N ASN A 272 2.64 -3.23 -7.36
CA ASN A 272 2.81 -2.59 -6.05
C ASN A 272 3.08 -1.07 -6.18
N TYR A 273 2.31 -0.38 -7.04
CA TYR A 273 2.36 1.06 -7.26
C TYR A 273 1.46 1.83 -6.29
N LEU A 274 1.77 3.10 -6.07
CA LEU A 274 0.95 4.04 -5.29
C LEU A 274 0.28 5.05 -6.22
N ILE A 275 -1.02 5.25 -6.05
CA ILE A 275 -1.75 6.35 -6.70
C ILE A 275 -1.82 7.53 -5.71
N CYS A 276 -1.24 8.66 -6.11
CA CYS A 276 -1.29 9.89 -5.34
C CYS A 276 -1.78 11.03 -6.25
N ASN A 277 -3.04 11.41 -6.09
CA ASN A 277 -3.70 12.42 -6.92
C ASN A 277 -3.62 12.06 -8.42
N ARG A 278 -2.96 12.91 -9.24
CA ARG A 278 -2.80 12.68 -10.67
C ARG A 278 -1.48 11.98 -11.04
N THR A 279 -0.82 11.38 -10.08
CA THR A 279 0.46 10.69 -10.26
C THR A 279 0.32 9.23 -9.81
N VAL A 280 0.83 8.32 -10.62
CA VAL A 280 1.09 6.93 -10.23
C VAL A 280 2.59 6.80 -10.03
N LEU A 281 2.99 6.57 -8.78
CA LEU A 281 4.36 6.22 -8.46
C LEU A 281 4.51 4.73 -8.77
N LEU A 282 5.29 4.41 -9.80
CA LEU A 282 5.50 3.04 -10.27
C LEU A 282 6.82 2.50 -9.75
N PRO A 283 6.84 1.39 -8.97
CA PRO A 283 8.09 0.78 -8.59
C PRO A 283 8.81 0.24 -9.83
N VAL A 284 10.10 0.51 -9.95
CA VAL A 284 11.00 -0.07 -10.94
C VAL A 284 12.20 -0.68 -10.23
N TYR A 285 12.81 -1.69 -10.84
CA TYR A 285 13.77 -2.56 -10.16
C TYR A 285 15.12 -2.64 -10.88
N GLN A 286 15.41 -1.69 -11.79
CA GLN A 286 16.61 -1.69 -12.65
C GLN A 286 16.67 -2.94 -13.55
N GLN A 287 15.50 -3.41 -13.98
CA GLN A 287 15.33 -4.57 -14.85
C GLN A 287 15.01 -4.14 -16.29
N GLN A 288 15.26 -5.03 -17.24
CA GLN A 288 14.91 -4.76 -18.64
C GLN A 288 13.40 -4.58 -18.86
N GLU A 289 12.57 -5.14 -17.99
CA GLU A 289 11.12 -5.07 -17.99
C GLU A 289 10.56 -3.72 -17.54
N ASP A 290 11.37 -2.87 -16.88
CA ASP A 290 10.92 -1.57 -16.35
C ASP A 290 10.26 -0.68 -17.42
N ALA A 291 10.85 -0.66 -18.62
CA ALA A 291 10.32 0.15 -19.73
C ALA A 291 8.95 -0.35 -20.21
N GLU A 292 8.77 -1.66 -20.34
CA GLU A 292 7.47 -2.26 -20.70
C GLU A 292 6.42 -2.01 -19.63
N ALA A 293 6.79 -2.13 -18.35
CA ALA A 293 5.88 -1.82 -17.25
C ALA A 293 5.38 -0.37 -17.31
N VAL A 294 6.27 0.60 -17.59
CA VAL A 294 5.88 2.01 -17.78
C VAL A 294 4.88 2.16 -18.92
N GLU A 295 5.12 1.51 -20.07
CA GLU A 295 4.21 1.57 -21.23
C GLU A 295 2.83 0.96 -20.92
N VAL A 296 2.78 -0.16 -20.18
CA VAL A 296 1.52 -0.77 -19.74
C VAL A 296 0.78 0.20 -18.83
N MET A 297 1.45 0.79 -17.84
CA MET A 297 0.85 1.72 -16.90
C MET A 297 0.36 3.02 -17.55
N GLN A 298 1.04 3.54 -18.55
CA GLN A 298 0.58 4.69 -19.35
C GLN A 298 -0.75 4.42 -20.06
N ARG A 299 -0.96 3.18 -20.54
CA ARG A 299 -2.24 2.76 -21.13
C ARG A 299 -3.33 2.56 -20.07
N ALA A 300 -2.98 1.98 -18.92
CA ALA A 300 -3.90 1.72 -17.83
C ALA A 300 -4.38 3.01 -17.14
N PHE A 301 -3.53 4.06 -17.12
CA PHE A 301 -3.78 5.34 -16.45
C PHE A 301 -3.59 6.53 -17.41
N PRO A 302 -4.43 6.68 -18.45
CA PRO A 302 -4.22 7.68 -19.52
C PRO A 302 -4.32 9.14 -19.04
N HIS A 303 -4.87 9.37 -17.83
CA HIS A 303 -5.06 10.69 -17.23
C HIS A 303 -4.12 10.98 -16.05
N HIS A 304 -3.14 10.09 -15.79
CA HIS A 304 -2.18 10.22 -14.72
C HIS A 304 -0.75 10.32 -15.26
N ASN A 305 0.12 10.96 -14.49
CA ASN A 305 1.55 10.94 -14.72
C ASN A 305 2.13 9.65 -14.14
N ILE A 306 2.77 8.83 -14.95
CA ILE A 306 3.49 7.64 -14.47
C ILE A 306 4.92 8.07 -14.14
N VAL A 307 5.27 7.96 -12.85
CA VAL A 307 6.59 8.35 -12.34
C VAL A 307 7.31 7.11 -11.80
N PRO A 308 8.32 6.61 -12.51
CA PRO A 308 9.13 5.49 -12.04
C PRO A 308 9.90 5.86 -10.77
N VAL A 309 9.88 4.96 -9.79
CA VAL A 309 10.64 5.06 -8.53
C VAL A 309 11.51 3.83 -8.39
N ASN A 310 12.82 4.02 -8.23
CA ASN A 310 13.72 2.89 -8.01
C ASN A 310 13.46 2.25 -6.64
N CYS A 311 12.91 1.04 -6.66
CA CYS A 311 12.55 0.25 -5.49
C CYS A 311 13.42 -1.01 -5.33
N ALA A 312 14.56 -1.09 -6.03
CA ALA A 312 15.46 -2.24 -5.93
C ALA A 312 15.97 -2.48 -4.49
N THR A 313 16.10 -1.42 -3.69
CA THR A 313 16.45 -1.53 -2.27
C THR A 313 15.24 -1.97 -1.44
N LEU A 314 14.03 -1.47 -1.74
CA LEU A 314 12.83 -1.83 -0.97
C LEU A 314 12.54 -3.33 -1.04
N VAL A 315 12.68 -3.92 -2.23
CA VAL A 315 12.36 -5.33 -2.42
C VAL A 315 13.33 -6.29 -1.71
N GLN A 316 14.49 -5.82 -1.25
CA GLN A 316 15.40 -6.62 -0.40
C GLN A 316 14.75 -7.03 0.92
N GLN A 317 13.73 -6.33 1.37
CA GLN A 317 12.91 -6.67 2.55
C GLN A 317 11.51 -7.16 2.13
N TYR A 318 11.44 -7.84 0.97
CA TYR A 318 10.26 -8.57 0.47
C TYR A 318 9.00 -7.74 0.21
N GLY A 319 9.08 -6.40 0.32
CA GLY A 319 8.01 -5.46 0.00
C GLY A 319 8.43 -4.38 -0.99
N SER A 320 7.51 -3.52 -1.41
CA SER A 320 7.81 -2.45 -2.34
C SER A 320 7.06 -1.17 -2.00
N LEU A 321 6.84 -0.29 -2.99
CA LEU A 321 6.39 1.08 -2.83
C LEU A 321 5.01 1.22 -2.18
N HIS A 322 4.04 0.39 -2.58
CA HIS A 322 2.69 0.42 -2.00
C HIS A 322 2.72 -0.05 -0.54
N CYS A 323 3.48 -1.10 -0.26
CA CYS A 323 3.58 -1.69 1.09
C CYS A 323 4.08 -0.69 2.14
N ILE A 324 4.98 0.25 1.79
CA ILE A 324 5.51 1.25 2.72
C ILE A 324 4.64 2.50 2.85
N SER A 325 3.53 2.60 2.11
CA SER A 325 2.76 3.84 1.96
C SER A 325 1.25 3.64 2.12
N MET A 326 0.56 4.60 2.73
CA MET A 326 -0.90 4.63 2.82
C MET A 326 -1.41 6.02 2.49
N GLN A 327 -2.23 6.13 1.44
CA GLN A 327 -2.88 7.39 1.06
C GLN A 327 -3.96 7.78 2.07
N VAL A 328 -4.08 9.09 2.28
CA VAL A 328 -5.11 9.68 3.16
C VAL A 328 -5.99 10.61 2.32
N PRO A 329 -7.24 10.24 2.05
CA PRO A 329 -8.17 11.07 1.30
C PRO A 329 -8.39 12.46 1.92
N CYS A 330 -8.64 13.46 1.09
CA CYS A 330 -8.98 14.81 1.52
C CYS A 330 -10.13 14.84 2.54
N ASN A 331 -10.11 15.80 3.46
CA ASN A 331 -11.06 15.96 4.55
C ASN A 331 -10.96 14.90 5.67
N THR A 332 -9.95 14.07 5.70
CA THR A 332 -9.71 13.12 6.79
C THR A 332 -9.12 13.81 8.01
N PHE A 333 -8.11 14.67 7.81
CA PHE A 333 -7.43 15.34 8.90
C PHE A 333 -8.17 16.57 9.43
N LYS A 334 -7.89 16.92 10.68
CA LYS A 334 -8.32 18.17 11.28
C LYS A 334 -7.76 19.36 10.51
N PRO A 335 -8.47 20.51 10.43
CA PRO A 335 -8.00 21.68 9.69
C PRO A 335 -6.66 22.25 10.16
N ASP A 336 -6.35 22.16 11.45
CA ASP A 336 -5.08 22.58 12.03
C ASP A 336 -3.91 21.66 11.63
N VAL A 337 -4.16 20.35 11.50
CA VAL A 337 -3.20 19.38 10.97
C VAL A 337 -2.90 19.65 9.50
N VAL A 338 -3.93 19.89 8.68
CA VAL A 338 -3.76 20.27 7.26
C VAL A 338 -3.00 21.59 7.14
N GLN A 339 -3.30 22.56 7.99
CA GLN A 339 -2.57 23.83 8.01
C GLN A 339 -1.10 23.63 8.38
N GLN A 340 -0.81 22.76 9.33
CA GLN A 340 0.56 22.43 9.73
C GLN A 340 1.32 21.75 8.60
N LEU A 341 0.72 20.76 7.95
CA LEU A 341 1.26 20.03 6.80
C LEU A 341 1.62 20.98 5.63
N ASN A 342 0.86 22.06 5.45
CA ASN A 342 1.07 23.04 4.38
C ASN A 342 2.10 24.14 4.70
N LYS A 343 2.68 24.17 5.89
CA LYS A 343 3.68 25.19 6.30
C LYS A 343 5.13 24.84 5.97
N GLY A 344 5.39 23.68 5.42
CA GLY A 344 6.72 23.13 5.27
C GLY A 344 6.97 21.97 6.25
N VAL A 345 8.24 21.62 6.47
CA VAL A 345 8.60 20.60 7.46
C VAL A 345 8.19 21.07 8.85
N SER A 346 7.38 20.28 9.54
CA SER A 346 6.84 20.61 10.87
C SER A 346 6.74 19.38 11.76
N ARG A 347 6.64 19.58 13.07
CA ARG A 347 6.50 18.49 14.05
C ARG A 347 5.10 18.52 14.62
N TYR A 348 4.48 17.34 14.72
CA TYR A 348 3.24 17.19 15.48
C TYR A 348 3.58 17.09 16.97
N VAL A 349 3.00 18.00 17.77
CA VAL A 349 3.24 18.11 19.22
C VAL A 349 1.99 17.73 20.00
#